data_594980ca845d5cfdb08ac71b1f0f3261
#
_entry.id   594980ca845d5cfdb08ac71b1f0f3261
#
_cell.length_a   1.000
_cell.length_b   1.000
_cell.length_c   1.000
_cell.angle_alpha   90.00
_cell.angle_beta   90.00
_cell.angle_gamma   90.00
#
_symmetry.space_group_name_H-M   'P 1'
#
loop_
_entity.id
_entity.type
_entity.pdbx_description
1 polymer ?
#
loop_
_entity_poly.entity_id
_entity_poly.type
_entity_poly.pdbx_seq_one_letter_code
_entity_poly.pdbx_strand_id
1 'polypeptide(L)'
;MAPARVEEPPNSWPAWSSEKKNDMTDQEPVYKGRPRNLEAIDQIKFDPSLQPKQYEMFGTHPDSKILFTDVNILDSSGAEPYRGDVLIEGEKITHVGQVPDIDNLKSSPKVRHFHGRGRTLMSGLGDAHTHFTWNGGDLDRLGDLGVEEHTLLTMRSAQCFLDSGYTMCFGAASAKDRLDVVIRDAINAGDISGPRYLANAKEIARRGGELVGGITAFADGPEEMKETVKRHAEEIGADNIKLSMSGEEITEIRSAQDCYFTDEETAACVEEGHRLGKRLCAHARARDSLKMCVKHGVDVIYHASYIDDEGMEMLEKSKTKHIVAPGINWLWATLYEAEAFGYPHTKAEQVGYRKELDVAVAGLREMHRRGIVVLPGGDYGFAWTPHGTYARDLAHFVDLLKFTPHEAILAATRGVAALFMRGHELGQIKPGYYADCILVDGNPLEDITILQDHDKLNVICINGRVHKAGRKEFIPPPVSGQDGNAHVIVPDMEVPEVKRDM
;
A
#
# COMPACT_ATOMS: atom_id res chain seq x y z
N MET A 1 -7.96 4.21 -42.49
CA MET A 1 -8.88 4.41 -41.36
C MET A 1 -8.01 4.65 -40.16
N ALA A 2 -8.06 5.85 -39.58
CA ALA A 2 -7.31 6.16 -38.36
C ALA A 2 -7.91 5.36 -37.20
N PRO A 3 -7.11 4.84 -36.27
CA PRO A 3 -7.65 4.15 -35.09
C PRO A 3 -8.49 5.13 -34.26
N ALA A 4 -9.64 4.65 -33.79
CA ALA A 4 -10.51 5.40 -32.92
C ALA A 4 -9.72 5.88 -31.69
N ARG A 5 -9.83 7.16 -31.37
CA ARG A 5 -9.34 7.69 -30.08
C ARG A 5 -10.11 6.96 -28.98
N VAL A 6 -9.38 6.21 -28.20
CA VAL A 6 -9.89 5.75 -26.90
C VAL A 6 -10.14 7.02 -26.09
N GLU A 7 -11.39 7.26 -25.71
CA GLU A 7 -11.73 8.35 -24.78
C GLU A 7 -10.88 8.14 -23.51
N GLU A 8 -10.18 9.18 -23.10
CA GLU A 8 -9.48 9.16 -21.81
C GLU A 8 -10.49 8.73 -20.73
N PRO A 9 -10.13 7.78 -19.86
CA PRO A 9 -10.99 7.45 -18.75
C PRO A 9 -11.31 8.74 -17.99
N PRO A 10 -12.50 8.90 -17.47
CA PRO A 10 -12.94 10.16 -16.89
C PRO A 10 -11.89 10.64 -15.89
N ASN A 11 -11.49 11.90 -16.01
CA ASN A 11 -10.60 12.62 -15.08
C ASN A 11 -11.27 12.77 -13.69
N SER A 12 -11.76 11.68 -13.14
CA SER A 12 -12.54 11.61 -11.91
C SER A 12 -11.74 11.19 -10.69
N TRP A 13 -10.41 11.20 -10.80
CA TRP A 13 -9.59 11.11 -9.59
C TRP A 13 -9.87 12.35 -8.74
N PRO A 14 -10.08 12.19 -7.42
CA PRO A 14 -10.39 13.31 -6.54
C PRO A 14 -9.46 14.49 -6.81
N ALA A 15 -10.01 15.69 -6.86
CA ALA A 15 -9.30 16.95 -7.12
C ALA A 15 -8.21 17.29 -6.08
N TRP A 16 -7.84 16.34 -5.26
CA TRP A 16 -6.73 16.45 -4.29
C TRP A 16 -5.36 16.59 -4.95
N SER A 17 -5.29 16.35 -6.26
CA SER A 17 -4.02 16.35 -7.00
C SER A 17 -3.55 17.73 -7.47
N SER A 18 -4.34 18.80 -7.41
CA SER A 18 -3.93 20.04 -8.11
C SER A 18 -4.15 21.38 -7.41
N GLU A 19 -4.92 21.49 -6.35
CA GLU A 19 -5.27 22.83 -5.82
C GLU A 19 -4.97 23.10 -4.35
N LYS A 20 -4.54 22.14 -3.58
CA LYS A 20 -3.91 22.40 -2.28
C LYS A 20 -2.45 21.99 -2.36
N LYS A 21 -1.59 22.90 -2.81
CA LYS A 21 -0.22 22.96 -2.31
C LYS A 21 -0.31 23.22 -0.81
N ASN A 22 -0.66 22.19 -0.06
CA ASN A 22 -0.32 22.19 1.34
C ASN A 22 1.18 21.95 1.36
N ASP A 23 1.93 22.88 1.90
CA ASP A 23 3.36 22.86 2.18
C ASP A 23 3.81 21.67 3.05
N MET A 24 3.05 20.59 3.09
CA MET A 24 3.39 19.38 3.85
C MET A 24 4.48 18.53 3.20
N THR A 25 4.80 18.75 1.91
CA THR A 25 5.84 17.99 1.22
C THR A 25 7.24 18.59 1.37
N ASP A 26 7.36 19.87 1.77
CA ASP A 26 8.62 20.57 1.95
C ASP A 26 8.95 20.88 3.43
N GLN A 27 8.06 20.57 4.36
CA GLN A 27 8.43 20.57 5.75
C GLN A 27 9.07 19.22 6.05
N GLU A 28 10.38 19.24 6.29
CA GLU A 28 10.99 18.18 7.08
C GLU A 28 10.05 17.87 8.24
N PRO A 29 9.72 16.59 8.51
CA PRO A 29 8.87 16.24 9.61
C PRO A 29 9.46 16.89 10.86
N VAL A 30 8.83 17.97 11.34
CA VAL A 30 9.26 18.63 12.56
C VAL A 30 8.97 17.67 13.70
N TYR A 31 9.94 16.83 13.98
CA TYR A 31 9.92 15.82 15.02
C TYR A 31 9.96 16.53 16.39
N LYS A 32 8.83 17.09 16.81
CA LYS A 32 8.66 17.70 18.13
C LYS A 32 8.43 16.65 19.23
N GLY A 33 9.11 15.53 19.18
CA GLY A 33 8.83 14.50 20.19
C GLY A 33 9.82 13.36 20.32
N ARG A 34 11.01 13.46 19.73
CA ARG A 34 12.08 12.54 20.12
C ARG A 34 12.40 12.79 21.61
N PRO A 35 12.35 11.77 22.46
CA PRO A 35 12.91 11.91 23.81
C PRO A 35 14.37 12.33 23.63
N ARG A 36 14.76 13.47 24.24
CA ARG A 36 16.09 14.07 24.09
C ARG A 36 17.24 13.20 24.59
N ASN A 37 16.97 12.03 25.12
CA ASN A 37 17.99 11.04 25.52
C ASN A 37 18.83 10.51 24.34
N LEU A 38 18.45 10.85 23.09
CA LEU A 38 19.25 10.54 21.90
C LEU A 38 20.25 11.64 21.52
N GLU A 39 20.27 12.80 22.18
CA GLU A 39 21.27 13.84 21.94
C GLU A 39 22.71 13.31 22.13
N ALA A 40 22.89 12.35 23.02
CA ALA A 40 24.16 11.66 23.19
C ALA A 40 24.55 10.80 21.98
N ILE A 41 23.57 10.20 21.32
CA ILE A 41 23.77 9.38 20.11
C ILE A 41 23.97 10.28 18.89
N ASP A 42 23.25 11.41 18.79
CA ASP A 42 23.47 12.40 17.74
C ASP A 42 24.83 13.10 17.83
N GLN A 43 25.45 13.09 19.00
CA GLN A 43 26.83 13.59 19.23
C GLN A 43 27.91 12.56 18.89
N ILE A 44 27.55 11.27 18.76
CA ILE A 44 28.47 10.26 18.26
C ILE A 44 28.61 10.50 16.76
N LYS A 45 29.65 11.19 16.35
CA LYS A 45 30.04 11.28 14.95
C LYS A 45 30.48 9.90 14.51
N PHE A 46 29.57 9.13 13.97
CA PHE A 46 29.94 7.91 13.25
C PHE A 46 30.86 8.33 12.11
N ASP A 47 32.06 7.79 12.07
CA ASP A 47 32.89 7.89 10.88
C ASP A 47 32.20 7.12 9.76
N PRO A 48 31.72 7.78 8.70
CA PRO A 48 31.02 7.10 7.59
C PRO A 48 31.87 5.99 6.95
N SER A 49 33.20 6.05 7.07
CA SER A 49 34.11 5.04 6.57
C SER A 49 34.10 3.75 7.40
N LEU A 50 33.65 3.81 8.65
CA LEU A 50 33.55 2.68 9.57
C LEU A 50 32.11 2.08 9.60
N GLN A 51 31.14 2.77 9.03
CA GLN A 51 29.83 2.19 8.87
C GLN A 51 29.93 1.06 7.84
N PRO A 52 29.49 -0.16 8.17
CA PRO A 52 29.32 -1.16 7.14
C PRO A 52 28.39 -0.54 6.10
N LYS A 53 28.87 -0.42 4.87
CA LYS A 53 28.09 0.07 3.73
C LYS A 53 26.97 -0.93 3.39
N GLN A 54 26.07 -1.17 4.36
CA GLN A 54 24.99 -2.12 4.23
C GLN A 54 24.02 -1.74 3.10
N TYR A 55 24.09 -0.50 2.62
CA TYR A 55 23.18 0.05 1.64
C TYR A 55 23.88 0.81 0.50
N GLU A 56 25.12 0.46 0.11
CA GLU A 56 25.50 0.68 -1.28
C GLU A 56 24.66 -0.24 -2.17
N MET A 57 23.36 -0.14 -2.01
CA MET A 57 22.47 -0.68 -3.02
C MET A 57 22.62 0.20 -4.24
N PHE A 58 22.76 -0.42 -5.40
CA PHE A 58 22.72 0.26 -6.68
C PHE A 58 21.55 1.26 -6.67
N GLY A 59 21.78 2.48 -7.11
CA GLY A 59 20.79 3.53 -7.08
C GLY A 59 20.89 4.51 -5.90
N THR A 60 21.76 4.29 -4.91
CA THR A 60 21.94 5.21 -3.77
C THR A 60 22.84 6.38 -4.09
N HIS A 61 23.74 6.24 -5.06
CA HIS A 61 24.64 7.31 -5.47
C HIS A 61 23.93 8.24 -6.45
N PRO A 62 24.05 9.58 -6.34
CA PRO A 62 23.44 10.50 -7.31
C PRO A 62 23.78 10.21 -8.78
N ASP A 63 24.96 9.62 -9.02
CA ASP A 63 25.43 9.24 -10.36
C ASP A 63 25.05 7.82 -10.76
N SER A 64 24.34 7.06 -9.93
CA SER A 64 23.94 5.71 -10.29
C SER A 64 22.77 5.72 -11.25
N LYS A 65 22.84 4.80 -12.22
CA LYS A 65 21.84 4.66 -13.26
C LYS A 65 21.33 3.23 -13.34
N ILE A 66 20.03 3.09 -13.57
CA ILE A 66 19.41 1.79 -13.88
C ILE A 66 18.81 1.89 -15.28
N LEU A 67 19.15 0.94 -16.12
CA LEU A 67 18.65 0.84 -17.49
C LEU A 67 17.85 -0.46 -17.64
N PHE A 68 16.58 -0.34 -17.95
CA PHE A 68 15.77 -1.46 -18.42
C PHE A 68 15.68 -1.40 -19.93
N THR A 69 16.02 -2.51 -20.62
CA THR A 69 15.91 -2.59 -22.07
C THR A 69 14.99 -3.72 -22.49
N ASP A 70 14.34 -3.55 -23.64
CA ASP A 70 13.47 -4.57 -24.23
C ASP A 70 12.35 -4.99 -23.27
N VAL A 71 11.72 -4.01 -22.61
CA VAL A 71 10.56 -4.22 -21.73
C VAL A 71 9.26 -3.92 -22.46
N ASN A 72 8.19 -4.57 -22.00
CA ASN A 72 6.83 -4.19 -22.32
C ASN A 72 6.38 -3.16 -21.24
N ILE A 73 6.26 -1.90 -21.62
CA ILE A 73 6.00 -0.80 -20.68
C ILE A 73 4.51 -0.68 -20.44
N LEU A 74 4.06 -0.98 -19.22
CA LEU A 74 2.72 -0.71 -18.72
C LEU A 74 2.81 0.53 -17.83
N ASP A 75 2.64 1.70 -18.44
CA ASP A 75 3.01 2.99 -17.84
C ASP A 75 1.98 3.57 -16.87
N SER A 76 0.85 2.89 -16.67
CA SER A 76 -0.28 3.35 -15.85
C SER A 76 -0.92 4.67 -16.35
N SER A 77 -0.76 5.02 -17.63
CA SER A 77 -1.49 6.14 -18.24
C SER A 77 -2.96 5.79 -18.58
N GLY A 78 -3.25 4.50 -18.72
CA GLY A 78 -4.48 3.96 -19.27
C GLY A 78 -4.35 3.54 -20.74
N ALA A 79 -3.18 3.73 -21.34
CA ALA A 79 -2.88 3.28 -22.69
C ALA A 79 -2.44 1.81 -22.71
N GLU A 80 -2.55 1.17 -23.88
CA GLU A 80 -2.03 -0.17 -24.09
C GLU A 80 -0.52 -0.24 -23.88
N PRO A 81 0.01 -1.35 -23.33
CA PRO A 81 1.45 -1.52 -23.15
C PRO A 81 2.19 -1.47 -24.47
N TYR A 82 3.41 -0.95 -24.45
CA TYR A 82 4.27 -0.81 -25.61
C TYR A 82 5.71 -1.21 -25.33
N ARG A 83 6.43 -1.64 -26.36
CA ARG A 83 7.84 -2.01 -26.25
C ARG A 83 8.73 -0.77 -26.19
N GLY A 84 9.71 -0.81 -25.30
CA GLY A 84 10.67 0.28 -25.16
C GLY A 84 11.72 0.00 -24.10
N ASP A 85 12.46 1.05 -23.79
CA ASP A 85 13.52 1.07 -22.78
C ASP A 85 13.20 2.14 -21.74
N VAL A 86 13.72 1.98 -20.51
CA VAL A 86 13.52 2.95 -19.44
C VAL A 86 14.85 3.22 -18.74
N LEU A 87 15.20 4.51 -18.61
CA LEU A 87 16.38 4.96 -17.88
C LEU A 87 15.96 5.65 -16.59
N ILE A 88 16.61 5.24 -15.51
CA ILE A 88 16.50 5.82 -14.18
C ILE A 88 17.85 6.44 -13.82
N GLU A 89 17.84 7.68 -13.33
CA GLU A 89 19.02 8.39 -12.86
C GLU A 89 18.73 8.94 -11.45
N GLY A 90 19.51 8.51 -10.48
CA GLY A 90 19.21 8.78 -9.08
C GLY A 90 17.84 8.19 -8.69
N GLU A 91 16.95 9.01 -8.15
CA GLU A 91 15.62 8.58 -7.69
C GLU A 91 14.52 8.66 -8.77
N LYS A 92 14.83 9.21 -9.95
CA LYS A 92 13.81 9.57 -10.96
C LYS A 92 13.96 8.79 -12.24
N ILE A 93 12.83 8.51 -12.86
CA ILE A 93 12.78 8.07 -14.26
C ILE A 93 13.09 9.28 -15.14
N THR A 94 14.11 9.16 -16.00
CA THR A 94 14.51 10.26 -16.90
C THR A 94 14.06 10.05 -18.33
N HIS A 95 14.02 8.80 -18.80
CA HIS A 95 13.60 8.47 -20.17
C HIS A 95 12.69 7.23 -20.17
N VAL A 96 11.70 7.25 -21.06
CA VAL A 96 10.76 6.15 -21.30
C VAL A 96 10.54 6.01 -22.81
N GLY A 97 10.60 4.78 -23.31
CA GLY A 97 10.45 4.43 -24.72
C GLY A 97 11.78 4.41 -25.46
N GLN A 98 12.33 5.55 -25.83
CA GLN A 98 13.64 5.66 -26.46
C GLN A 98 14.63 6.31 -25.48
N VAL A 99 15.76 5.62 -25.26
CA VAL A 99 16.84 6.10 -24.39
C VAL A 99 18.01 6.54 -25.28
N PRO A 100 18.45 7.82 -25.18
CA PRO A 100 19.61 8.29 -25.90
C PRO A 100 20.89 7.58 -25.48
N ASP A 101 21.84 7.43 -26.38
CA ASP A 101 23.19 6.88 -26.13
C ASP A 101 23.18 5.49 -25.44
N ILE A 102 22.18 4.69 -25.79
CA ILE A 102 21.86 3.41 -25.13
C ILE A 102 23.03 2.41 -25.14
N ASP A 103 23.86 2.40 -26.22
CA ASP A 103 24.97 1.45 -26.33
C ASP A 103 26.12 1.80 -25.36
N ASN A 104 26.39 3.08 -25.16
CA ASN A 104 27.32 3.52 -24.12
C ASN A 104 26.80 3.23 -22.73
N LEU A 105 25.50 3.41 -22.48
CA LEU A 105 24.89 3.07 -21.20
C LEU A 105 24.98 1.57 -20.91
N LYS A 106 24.70 0.70 -21.87
CA LYS A 106 24.80 -0.76 -21.73
C LYS A 106 26.21 -1.23 -21.38
N SER A 107 27.23 -0.56 -21.93
CA SER A 107 28.64 -0.92 -21.71
C SER A 107 29.26 -0.27 -20.46
N SER A 108 28.57 0.67 -19.83
CA SER A 108 29.09 1.42 -18.69
C SER A 108 29.03 0.59 -17.39
N PRO A 109 30.14 0.44 -16.64
CA PRO A 109 30.13 -0.23 -15.36
C PRO A 109 29.37 0.56 -14.26
N LYS A 110 29.01 1.82 -14.53
CA LYS A 110 28.23 2.66 -13.63
C LYS A 110 26.72 2.51 -13.83
N VAL A 111 26.30 1.70 -14.81
CA VAL A 111 24.89 1.49 -15.13
C VAL A 111 24.50 0.07 -14.76
N ARG A 112 23.49 -0.06 -13.90
CA ARG A 112 22.85 -1.37 -13.66
C ARG A 112 21.89 -1.66 -14.80
N HIS A 113 22.26 -2.60 -15.67
CA HIS A 113 21.47 -2.95 -16.84
C HIS A 113 20.64 -4.21 -16.60
N PHE A 114 19.32 -4.12 -16.82
CA PHE A 114 18.37 -5.21 -16.82
C PHE A 114 17.79 -5.40 -18.22
N HIS A 115 18.00 -6.57 -18.80
CA HIS A 115 17.39 -6.91 -20.08
C HIS A 115 16.00 -7.49 -19.85
N GLY A 116 14.97 -6.78 -20.26
CA GLY A 116 13.56 -7.14 -20.01
C GLY A 116 13.13 -8.43 -20.71
N ARG A 117 13.66 -8.74 -21.89
CA ARG A 117 13.27 -9.93 -22.68
C ARG A 117 11.76 -10.02 -22.90
N GLY A 118 11.13 -8.88 -23.05
CA GLY A 118 9.68 -8.78 -23.24
C GLY A 118 8.83 -8.84 -21.96
N ARG A 119 9.46 -8.94 -20.80
CA ARG A 119 8.76 -8.85 -19.51
C ARG A 119 8.11 -7.48 -19.31
N THR A 120 7.09 -7.42 -18.49
CA THR A 120 6.35 -6.18 -18.22
C THR A 120 7.05 -5.33 -17.17
N LEU A 121 7.37 -4.08 -17.52
CA LEU A 121 7.81 -3.07 -16.56
C LEU A 121 6.61 -2.18 -16.22
N MET A 122 6.23 -2.14 -14.94
CA MET A 122 5.10 -1.37 -14.45
C MET A 122 5.46 -0.59 -13.17
N SER A 123 4.62 0.38 -12.80
CA SER A 123 4.76 1.05 -11.51
C SER A 123 4.62 0.06 -10.34
N GLY A 124 5.32 0.35 -9.25
CA GLY A 124 5.06 -0.31 -7.98
C GLY A 124 3.60 -0.16 -7.55
N LEU A 125 3.09 -1.19 -6.88
CA LEU A 125 1.71 -1.25 -6.42
C LEU A 125 1.50 -0.41 -5.15
N GLY A 126 0.25 -0.11 -4.85
CA GLY A 126 -0.17 0.57 -3.65
C GLY A 126 -1.33 -0.14 -2.96
N ASP A 127 -1.37 -0.02 -1.66
CA ASP A 127 -2.42 -0.55 -0.78
C ASP A 127 -3.07 0.59 -0.01
N ALA A 128 -4.40 0.69 -0.08
CA ALA A 128 -5.18 1.77 0.54
C ALA A 128 -5.70 1.43 1.94
N HIS A 129 -5.47 0.20 2.45
CA HIS A 129 -5.98 -0.27 3.74
C HIS A 129 -4.95 -1.17 4.43
N THR A 130 -3.87 -0.56 4.92
CA THR A 130 -2.67 -1.28 5.39
C THR A 130 -2.57 -1.33 6.90
N HIS A 131 -2.20 -2.50 7.43
CA HIS A 131 -1.91 -2.73 8.86
C HIS A 131 -0.53 -3.38 9.04
N PHE A 132 0.53 -2.60 9.14
CA PHE A 132 1.88 -3.16 9.38
C PHE A 132 2.02 -3.85 10.73
N THR A 133 1.27 -3.39 11.72
CA THR A 133 1.34 -3.91 13.09
C THR A 133 0.51 -5.17 13.34
N TRP A 134 -0.34 -5.59 12.41
CA TRP A 134 -1.02 -6.88 12.47
C TRP A 134 0.00 -7.99 12.18
N ASN A 135 0.06 -9.03 12.99
CA ASN A 135 1.15 -10.01 12.98
C ASN A 135 0.74 -11.42 12.52
N GLY A 136 -0.48 -11.56 11.98
CA GLY A 136 -1.01 -12.84 11.51
C GLY A 136 -1.47 -13.78 12.64
N GLY A 137 -1.60 -13.28 13.87
CA GLY A 137 -2.04 -14.02 15.02
C GLY A 137 -3.41 -13.59 15.54
N ASP A 138 -3.62 -13.89 16.81
CA ASP A 138 -4.81 -13.50 17.58
C ASP A 138 -4.77 -11.99 17.87
N LEU A 139 -5.71 -11.23 17.30
CA LEU A 139 -5.76 -9.79 17.45
C LEU A 139 -6.11 -9.38 18.89
N ASP A 140 -6.86 -10.19 19.64
CA ASP A 140 -7.18 -9.88 21.03
C ASP A 140 -5.92 -9.82 21.90
N ARG A 141 -4.88 -10.55 21.50
CA ARG A 141 -3.57 -10.58 22.16
C ARG A 141 -2.54 -9.64 21.55
N LEU A 142 -2.85 -8.98 20.45
CA LEU A 142 -1.92 -8.08 19.76
C LEU A 142 -1.48 -6.93 20.67
N GLY A 143 -2.38 -6.43 21.52
CA GLY A 143 -2.09 -5.42 22.52
C GLY A 143 -1.07 -5.84 23.58
N ASP A 144 -0.94 -7.15 23.86
CA ASP A 144 -0.08 -7.72 24.92
C ASP A 144 1.40 -7.82 24.52
N LEU A 145 1.70 -7.77 23.21
CA LEU A 145 3.09 -7.86 22.75
C LEU A 145 3.91 -6.70 23.30
N GLY A 146 5.13 -7.00 23.75
CA GLY A 146 6.16 -6.00 24.10
C GLY A 146 6.44 -5.08 22.94
N VAL A 147 6.78 -3.83 23.18
CA VAL A 147 7.05 -2.85 22.12
C VAL A 147 8.21 -3.29 21.26
N GLU A 148 9.23 -3.89 21.87
CA GLU A 148 10.45 -4.34 21.21
C GLU A 148 10.17 -5.46 20.20
N GLU A 149 9.49 -6.51 20.62
CA GLU A 149 9.12 -7.61 19.75
C GLU A 149 8.14 -7.17 18.66
N HIS A 150 7.17 -6.32 19.04
CA HIS A 150 6.19 -5.80 18.10
C HIS A 150 6.84 -4.92 17.03
N THR A 151 7.85 -4.13 17.39
CA THR A 151 8.61 -3.32 16.43
C THR A 151 9.31 -4.19 15.39
N LEU A 152 9.97 -5.29 15.82
CA LEU A 152 10.62 -6.22 14.90
C LEU A 152 9.62 -6.93 13.97
N LEU A 153 8.46 -7.31 14.49
CA LEU A 153 7.39 -7.90 13.68
C LEU A 153 6.85 -6.90 12.64
N THR A 154 6.63 -5.64 13.06
CA THR A 154 6.13 -4.58 12.18
C THR A 154 7.14 -4.24 11.08
N MET A 155 8.42 -4.18 11.41
CA MET A 155 9.50 -4.02 10.43
C MET A 155 9.47 -5.14 9.37
N ARG A 156 9.29 -6.39 9.79
CA ARG A 156 9.17 -7.53 8.89
C ARG A 156 7.93 -7.43 8.00
N SER A 157 6.79 -6.97 8.54
CA SER A 157 5.58 -6.74 7.74
C SER A 157 5.79 -5.67 6.67
N ALA A 158 6.41 -4.54 7.03
CA ALA A 158 6.74 -3.48 6.08
C ALA A 158 7.66 -3.98 4.95
N GLN A 159 8.68 -4.76 5.29
CA GLN A 159 9.55 -5.39 4.30
C GLN A 159 8.78 -6.35 3.39
N CYS A 160 7.86 -7.14 3.95
CA CYS A 160 7.04 -8.08 3.21
C CYS A 160 6.16 -7.39 2.15
N PHE A 161 5.60 -6.20 2.45
CA PHE A 161 4.90 -5.37 1.47
C PHE A 161 5.82 -5.00 0.29
N LEU A 162 7.01 -4.52 0.58
CA LEU A 162 7.97 -4.15 -0.47
C LEU A 162 8.44 -5.37 -1.28
N ASP A 163 8.69 -6.51 -0.63
CA ASP A 163 9.05 -7.79 -1.28
C ASP A 163 7.94 -8.28 -2.23
N SER A 164 6.70 -7.89 -1.96
CA SER A 164 5.52 -8.18 -2.78
C SER A 164 5.25 -7.14 -3.87
N GLY A 165 6.17 -6.16 -4.07
CA GLY A 165 6.04 -5.14 -5.10
C GLY A 165 5.19 -3.93 -4.72
N TYR A 166 4.76 -3.82 -3.46
CA TYR A 166 4.02 -2.66 -2.97
C TYR A 166 4.98 -1.57 -2.54
N THR A 167 4.91 -0.42 -3.20
CA THR A 167 5.79 0.73 -2.96
C THR A 167 5.09 1.89 -2.24
N MET A 168 3.77 1.80 -2.08
CA MET A 168 2.92 2.80 -1.42
C MET A 168 1.91 2.10 -0.51
N CYS A 169 1.91 2.40 0.79
CA CYS A 169 0.99 1.82 1.76
C CYS A 169 0.35 2.91 2.61
N PHE A 170 -1.00 2.95 2.59
CA PHE A 170 -1.77 3.89 3.38
C PHE A 170 -2.21 3.21 4.69
N GLY A 171 -1.60 3.62 5.80
CA GLY A 171 -1.87 3.04 7.12
C GLY A 171 -3.30 3.27 7.57
N ALA A 172 -3.95 2.19 8.00
CA ALA A 172 -5.34 2.20 8.44
C ALA A 172 -5.48 2.26 9.96
N ALA A 173 -4.65 1.54 10.70
CA ALA A 173 -4.55 1.63 12.16
C ALA A 173 -3.26 0.96 12.64
N SER A 174 -2.77 1.39 13.81
CA SER A 174 -1.62 0.82 14.50
C SER A 174 -2.03 0.16 15.81
N ALA A 175 -1.40 -0.95 16.16
CA ALA A 175 -1.66 -1.63 17.44
C ALA A 175 -1.05 -0.91 18.65
N LYS A 176 -0.15 0.02 18.44
CA LYS A 176 0.48 0.84 19.48
C LYS A 176 0.44 2.30 19.05
N ASP A 177 0.44 3.22 20.00
CA ASP A 177 0.31 4.65 19.72
C ASP A 177 1.27 5.17 18.65
N ARG A 178 2.54 4.77 18.70
CA ARG A 178 3.60 5.32 17.86
C ARG A 178 4.28 4.33 16.91
N LEU A 179 3.88 3.07 16.91
CA LEU A 179 4.65 2.04 16.23
C LEU A 179 4.72 2.27 14.72
N ASP A 180 3.58 2.58 14.08
CA ASP A 180 3.53 2.92 12.66
C ASP A 180 4.40 4.14 12.33
N VAL A 181 4.35 5.17 13.19
CA VAL A 181 5.14 6.41 13.03
C VAL A 181 6.63 6.10 13.10
N VAL A 182 7.06 5.27 14.06
CA VAL A 182 8.47 4.88 14.20
C VAL A 182 8.94 4.10 12.97
N ILE A 183 8.12 3.17 12.47
CA ILE A 183 8.44 2.40 11.26
C ILE A 183 8.50 3.30 10.02
N ARG A 184 7.54 4.21 9.82
CA ARG A 184 7.59 5.20 8.74
C ARG A 184 8.87 6.02 8.78
N ASP A 185 9.22 6.54 9.95
CA ASP A 185 10.39 7.38 10.13
C ASP A 185 11.69 6.59 9.88
N ALA A 186 11.77 5.34 10.33
CA ALA A 186 12.90 4.45 10.04
C ALA A 186 13.04 4.11 8.55
N ILE A 187 11.93 3.91 7.84
CA ILE A 187 11.93 3.74 6.38
C ILE A 187 12.44 5.02 5.69
N ASN A 188 11.91 6.17 6.07
CA ASN A 188 12.29 7.46 5.49
C ASN A 188 13.75 7.82 5.77
N ALA A 189 14.29 7.44 6.92
CA ALA A 189 15.70 7.60 7.27
C ALA A 189 16.63 6.61 6.54
N GLY A 190 16.08 5.54 5.95
CA GLY A 190 16.86 4.46 5.32
C GLY A 190 17.42 3.44 6.31
N ASP A 191 16.97 3.45 7.55
CA ASP A 191 17.39 2.51 8.59
C ASP A 191 16.83 1.10 8.34
N ILE A 192 15.63 1.02 7.74
CA ILE A 192 14.99 -0.23 7.35
C ILE A 192 14.40 -0.14 5.94
N SER A 193 14.27 -1.28 5.28
CA SER A 193 13.58 -1.38 3.99
C SER A 193 12.06 -1.38 4.20
N GLY A 194 11.34 -0.67 3.34
CA GLY A 194 9.87 -0.65 3.33
C GLY A 194 9.32 0.23 2.22
N PRO A 195 8.01 0.19 1.97
CA PRO A 195 7.34 1.08 1.02
C PRO A 195 7.24 2.51 1.57
N ARG A 196 6.85 3.46 0.73
CA ARG A 196 6.36 4.76 1.22
C ARG A 196 5.15 4.51 2.10
N TYR A 197 5.15 5.07 3.27
CA TYR A 197 4.14 4.80 4.28
C TYR A 197 3.53 6.08 4.83
N LEU A 198 2.20 6.15 4.83
CA LEU A 198 1.46 7.16 5.57
C LEU A 198 0.96 6.51 6.86
N ALA A 199 1.59 6.86 7.97
CA ALA A 199 1.41 6.20 9.26
C ALA A 199 0.10 6.60 9.94
N ASN A 200 -0.47 5.67 10.71
CA ASN A 200 -1.59 5.93 11.59
C ASN A 200 -1.18 5.79 13.08
N ALA A 201 -2.10 6.12 13.98
CA ALA A 201 -2.07 5.74 15.38
C ALA A 201 -3.08 4.63 15.63
N LYS A 202 -3.41 4.34 16.90
CA LYS A 202 -4.52 3.44 17.22
C LYS A 202 -5.82 3.96 16.61
N GLU A 203 -6.72 3.05 16.26
CA GLU A 203 -8.06 3.46 15.83
C GLU A 203 -8.82 4.11 17.00
N ILE A 204 -9.62 5.12 16.69
CA ILE A 204 -10.47 5.80 17.67
C ILE A 204 -11.84 5.13 17.64
N ALA A 205 -12.30 4.66 18.80
CA ALA A 205 -13.64 4.10 18.95
C ALA A 205 -14.30 4.60 20.21
N ARG A 206 -15.62 4.56 20.22
CA ARG A 206 -16.39 4.72 21.46
C ARG A 206 -16.22 3.51 22.36
N ARG A 207 -16.31 3.75 23.68
CA ARG A 207 -16.39 2.64 24.64
C ARG A 207 -17.63 1.80 24.36
N GLY A 208 -17.43 0.49 24.23
CA GLY A 208 -18.49 -0.46 23.83
C GLY A 208 -18.72 -0.58 22.33
N GLY A 209 -18.00 0.18 21.50
CA GLY A 209 -17.98 0.09 20.04
C GLY A 209 -16.63 -0.33 19.46
N GLU A 210 -15.64 -0.64 20.31
CA GLU A 210 -14.32 -1.11 19.89
C GLU A 210 -14.37 -2.50 19.24
N LEU A 211 -13.58 -2.72 18.21
CA LEU A 211 -13.39 -4.05 17.61
C LEU A 211 -12.44 -4.89 18.45
N VAL A 212 -11.30 -4.31 18.84
CA VAL A 212 -10.28 -4.95 19.67
C VAL A 212 -9.78 -3.96 20.72
N GLY A 213 -10.18 -4.13 21.98
CA GLY A 213 -9.92 -3.16 23.05
C GLY A 213 -8.45 -2.86 23.31
N GLY A 214 -7.56 -3.86 23.20
CA GLY A 214 -6.12 -3.72 23.47
C GLY A 214 -5.37 -2.78 22.51
N ILE A 215 -5.92 -2.54 21.32
CA ILE A 215 -5.32 -1.73 20.26
C ILE A 215 -6.13 -0.47 19.94
N THR A 216 -7.11 -0.12 20.73
CA THR A 216 -8.05 0.99 20.53
C THR A 216 -7.68 2.20 21.40
N ALA A 217 -7.87 3.40 20.84
CA ALA A 217 -7.91 4.67 21.56
C ALA A 217 -9.37 5.04 21.82
N PHE A 218 -9.77 5.00 23.09
CA PHE A 218 -11.17 5.27 23.48
C PHE A 218 -11.45 6.75 23.61
N ALA A 219 -12.58 7.18 23.06
CA ALA A 219 -13.12 8.53 23.23
C ALA A 219 -14.65 8.48 23.17
N ASP A 220 -15.32 9.24 24.05
CA ASP A 220 -16.77 9.40 24.05
C ASP A 220 -17.14 10.88 24.03
N GLY A 221 -18.06 11.23 23.15
CA GLY A 221 -18.52 12.59 22.94
C GLY A 221 -17.55 13.47 22.14
N PRO A 222 -18.07 14.58 21.60
CA PRO A 222 -17.32 15.42 20.65
C PRO A 222 -16.00 15.96 21.18
N GLU A 223 -15.91 16.30 22.47
CA GLU A 223 -14.70 16.91 23.04
C GLU A 223 -13.57 15.88 23.21
N GLU A 224 -13.84 14.68 23.79
CA GLU A 224 -12.82 13.62 23.88
C GLU A 224 -12.36 13.18 22.47
N MET A 225 -13.29 13.14 21.49
CA MET A 225 -12.95 12.83 20.09
C MET A 225 -11.96 13.84 19.53
N LYS A 226 -12.22 15.15 19.69
CA LYS A 226 -11.29 16.22 19.23
C LYS A 226 -9.94 16.13 19.92
N GLU A 227 -9.90 15.93 21.22
CA GLU A 227 -8.65 15.79 21.97
C GLU A 227 -7.85 14.58 21.51
N THR A 228 -8.52 13.45 21.25
CA THR A 228 -7.85 12.24 20.75
C THR A 228 -7.32 12.43 19.33
N VAL A 229 -8.09 13.04 18.43
CA VAL A 229 -7.64 13.39 17.07
C VAL A 229 -6.42 14.31 17.13
N LYS A 230 -6.47 15.35 17.97
CA LYS A 230 -5.36 16.28 18.17
C LYS A 230 -4.12 15.58 18.69
N ARG A 231 -4.28 14.71 19.71
CA ARG A 231 -3.16 13.92 20.25
C ARG A 231 -2.52 13.04 19.17
N HIS A 232 -3.32 12.35 18.35
CA HIS A 232 -2.81 11.53 17.26
C HIS A 232 -2.05 12.36 16.21
N ALA A 233 -2.56 13.53 15.87
CA ALA A 233 -1.97 14.40 14.85
C ALA A 233 -0.69 15.11 15.33
N GLU A 234 -0.72 15.70 16.53
CA GLU A 234 0.34 16.60 17.01
C GLU A 234 1.36 15.93 17.92
N GLU A 235 0.93 15.02 18.85
CA GLU A 235 1.83 14.41 19.83
C GLU A 235 2.42 13.10 19.29
N ILE A 236 1.58 12.27 18.64
CA ILE A 236 2.00 10.99 18.07
C ILE A 236 2.66 11.20 16.72
N GLY A 237 2.15 12.14 15.92
CA GLY A 237 2.68 12.47 14.59
C GLY A 237 2.13 11.55 13.49
N ALA A 238 0.91 11.06 13.65
CA ALA A 238 0.20 10.30 12.61
C ALA A 238 -0.06 11.14 11.36
N ASP A 239 0.01 10.53 10.20
CA ASP A 239 -0.31 11.17 8.91
C ASP A 239 -1.81 11.17 8.65
N ASN A 240 -2.51 10.14 9.12
CA ASN A 240 -3.95 9.94 8.98
C ASN A 240 -4.57 9.59 10.32
N ILE A 241 -5.89 9.76 10.43
CA ILE A 241 -6.66 9.45 11.64
C ILE A 241 -7.67 8.35 11.32
N LYS A 242 -7.65 7.25 12.06
CA LYS A 242 -8.59 6.13 11.87
C LYS A 242 -9.71 6.18 12.90
N LEU A 243 -10.95 6.07 12.40
CA LEU A 243 -12.16 5.91 13.17
C LEU A 243 -12.68 4.47 13.04
N SER A 244 -13.13 3.86 14.12
CA SER A 244 -13.84 2.59 14.13
C SER A 244 -15.30 2.85 14.43
N MET A 245 -16.12 3.01 13.38
CA MET A 245 -17.48 3.57 13.50
C MET A 245 -18.58 2.50 13.54
N SER A 246 -18.30 1.30 13.03
CA SER A 246 -19.28 0.19 13.00
C SER A 246 -18.69 -1.07 13.60
N GLY A 247 -19.54 -2.09 13.81
CA GLY A 247 -19.11 -3.40 14.28
C GLY A 247 -18.52 -4.28 13.21
N GLU A 248 -18.23 -5.50 13.60
CA GLU A 248 -17.68 -6.58 12.77
C GLU A 248 -18.29 -7.91 13.22
N GLU A 249 -18.73 -8.74 12.29
CA GLU A 249 -19.45 -9.99 12.60
C GLU A 249 -18.63 -11.00 13.43
N ILE A 250 -17.29 -10.98 13.26
CA ILE A 250 -16.42 -11.90 14.01
C ILE A 250 -16.43 -11.65 15.52
N THR A 251 -16.77 -10.45 15.95
CA THR A 251 -16.85 -10.12 17.38
C THR A 251 -18.02 -10.83 18.06
N GLU A 252 -19.01 -11.29 17.29
CA GLU A 252 -20.25 -11.96 17.73
C GLU A 252 -21.16 -11.11 18.66
N ILE A 253 -20.66 -10.00 19.15
CA ILE A 253 -21.37 -9.07 20.06
C ILE A 253 -21.60 -7.70 19.44
N ARG A 254 -20.99 -7.42 18.27
CA ARG A 254 -21.12 -6.16 17.52
C ARG A 254 -21.31 -6.46 16.06
N SER A 255 -22.55 -6.35 15.58
CA SER A 255 -22.85 -6.61 14.18
C SER A 255 -22.17 -5.55 13.27
N ALA A 256 -21.75 -5.98 12.10
CA ALA A 256 -21.26 -5.09 11.05
C ALA A 256 -22.32 -4.04 10.63
N GLN A 257 -23.60 -4.24 10.97
CA GLN A 257 -24.68 -3.28 10.73
C GLN A 257 -24.92 -2.31 11.87
N ASP A 258 -24.23 -2.45 13.01
CA ASP A 258 -24.33 -1.52 14.14
C ASP A 258 -23.42 -0.30 13.90
N CYS A 259 -23.93 0.89 14.14
CA CYS A 259 -23.17 2.12 14.13
C CYS A 259 -23.04 2.67 15.55
N TYR A 260 -21.82 2.90 15.99
CA TYR A 260 -21.52 3.32 17.36
C TYR A 260 -21.25 4.82 17.50
N PHE A 261 -20.81 5.48 16.45
CA PHE A 261 -20.59 6.93 16.48
C PHE A 261 -21.90 7.68 16.35
N THR A 262 -21.96 8.86 17.00
CA THR A 262 -23.01 9.84 16.77
C THR A 262 -22.61 10.77 15.62
N ASP A 263 -23.59 11.52 15.13
CA ASP A 263 -23.41 12.53 14.08
C ASP A 263 -22.44 13.63 14.54
N GLU A 264 -22.58 14.08 15.81
CA GLU A 264 -21.76 15.10 16.43
C GLU A 264 -20.31 14.65 16.65
N GLU A 265 -20.11 13.40 17.06
CA GLU A 265 -18.77 12.82 17.23
C GLU A 265 -18.03 12.71 15.89
N THR A 266 -18.74 12.25 14.86
CA THR A 266 -18.19 12.17 13.50
C THR A 266 -17.80 13.55 12.99
N ALA A 267 -18.69 14.55 13.13
CA ALA A 267 -18.40 15.94 12.78
C ALA A 267 -17.16 16.46 13.51
N ALA A 268 -17.08 16.23 14.82
CA ALA A 268 -15.99 16.70 15.66
C ALA A 268 -14.62 16.11 15.23
N CYS A 269 -14.58 14.81 14.92
CA CYS A 269 -13.37 14.16 14.43
C CYS A 269 -12.92 14.74 13.09
N VAL A 270 -13.85 14.89 12.14
CA VAL A 270 -13.55 15.36 10.78
C VAL A 270 -13.11 16.83 10.79
N GLU A 271 -13.84 17.69 11.49
CA GLU A 271 -13.49 19.10 11.61
C GLU A 271 -12.09 19.29 12.21
N GLU A 272 -11.79 18.60 13.31
CA GLU A 272 -10.49 18.72 13.96
C GLU A 272 -9.35 18.12 13.11
N GLY A 273 -9.56 16.95 12.53
CA GLY A 273 -8.57 16.34 11.64
C GLY A 273 -8.24 17.21 10.44
N HIS A 274 -9.25 17.72 9.74
CA HIS A 274 -9.06 18.63 8.61
C HIS A 274 -8.44 19.96 9.01
N ARG A 275 -8.81 20.51 10.20
CA ARG A 275 -8.17 21.71 10.74
C ARG A 275 -6.66 21.53 10.96
N LEU A 276 -6.26 20.31 11.34
CA LEU A 276 -4.85 19.92 11.55
C LEU A 276 -4.16 19.43 10.25
N GLY A 277 -4.84 19.51 9.11
CA GLY A 277 -4.32 19.06 7.81
C GLY A 277 -4.21 17.54 7.69
N LYS A 278 -4.95 16.79 8.52
CA LYS A 278 -4.98 15.32 8.49
C LYS A 278 -6.20 14.82 7.75
N ARG A 279 -6.06 13.68 7.06
CA ARG A 279 -7.20 12.96 6.49
C ARG A 279 -7.73 11.94 7.47
N LEU A 280 -9.02 11.66 7.35
CA LEU A 280 -9.66 10.64 8.14
C LEU A 280 -9.99 9.44 7.30
N CYS A 281 -9.78 8.27 7.88
CA CYS A 281 -10.25 7.00 7.34
C CYS A 281 -11.14 6.31 8.39
N ALA A 282 -12.15 5.56 7.93
CA ALA A 282 -13.13 4.99 8.83
C ALA A 282 -13.50 3.54 8.47
N HIS A 283 -13.44 2.66 9.47
CA HIS A 283 -14.15 1.38 9.42
C HIS A 283 -15.66 1.69 9.47
N ALA A 284 -16.36 1.49 8.36
CA ALA A 284 -17.75 1.90 8.19
C ALA A 284 -18.51 0.88 7.33
N ARG A 285 -18.81 -0.29 7.92
CA ARG A 285 -19.58 -1.36 7.27
C ARG A 285 -21.06 -1.05 7.26
N ALA A 286 -21.56 -0.47 8.36
CA ALA A 286 -22.97 -0.14 8.55
C ALA A 286 -23.42 0.98 7.60
N ARG A 287 -24.68 0.90 7.15
CA ARG A 287 -25.31 1.92 6.34
C ARG A 287 -25.22 3.33 6.95
N ASP A 288 -25.51 3.43 8.25
CA ASP A 288 -25.59 4.73 8.92
C ASP A 288 -24.19 5.31 9.15
N SER A 289 -23.18 4.48 9.45
CA SER A 289 -21.78 4.93 9.55
C SER A 289 -21.25 5.45 8.21
N LEU A 290 -21.59 4.78 7.10
CA LEU A 290 -21.22 5.22 5.76
C LEU A 290 -21.86 6.59 5.43
N LYS A 291 -23.15 6.75 5.69
CA LYS A 291 -23.83 8.03 5.44
C LYS A 291 -23.23 9.17 6.27
N MET A 292 -22.87 8.93 7.54
CA MET A 292 -22.16 9.92 8.36
C MET A 292 -20.79 10.25 7.80
N CYS A 293 -20.03 9.25 7.32
CA CYS A 293 -18.75 9.48 6.65
C CYS A 293 -18.90 10.44 5.47
N VAL A 294 -19.89 10.20 4.59
CA VAL A 294 -20.12 11.06 3.42
C VAL A 294 -20.61 12.44 3.83
N LYS A 295 -21.54 12.50 4.79
CA LYS A 295 -22.12 13.77 5.27
C LYS A 295 -21.08 14.72 5.83
N HIS A 296 -20.13 14.21 6.63
CA HIS A 296 -19.14 15.02 7.33
C HIS A 296 -17.79 15.12 6.61
N GLY A 297 -17.57 14.30 5.57
CA GLY A 297 -16.38 14.42 4.73
C GLY A 297 -15.21 13.56 5.16
N VAL A 298 -15.44 12.36 5.68
CA VAL A 298 -14.38 11.35 5.89
C VAL A 298 -13.74 11.02 4.54
N ASP A 299 -12.44 11.11 4.45
CA ASP A 299 -11.70 11.03 3.17
C ASP A 299 -11.66 9.61 2.60
N VAL A 300 -11.44 8.60 3.45
CA VAL A 300 -11.36 7.19 3.05
C VAL A 300 -12.37 6.36 3.83
N ILE A 301 -13.27 5.71 3.12
CA ILE A 301 -14.32 4.88 3.70
C ILE A 301 -13.94 3.42 3.48
N TYR A 302 -13.59 2.73 4.57
CA TYR A 302 -13.29 1.31 4.51
C TYR A 302 -14.56 0.47 4.51
N HIS A 303 -14.52 -0.63 3.77
CA HIS A 303 -15.56 -1.64 3.64
C HIS A 303 -16.79 -1.16 2.88
N ALA A 304 -17.57 -0.22 3.42
CA ALA A 304 -18.82 0.28 2.84
C ALA A 304 -19.83 -0.84 2.48
N SER A 305 -19.85 -1.94 3.28
CA SER A 305 -20.51 -3.20 2.94
C SER A 305 -22.02 -3.05 2.76
N TYR A 306 -22.70 -2.40 3.71
CA TYR A 306 -24.17 -2.31 3.73
C TYR A 306 -24.70 -0.98 3.18
N ILE A 307 -24.16 -0.54 2.04
CA ILE A 307 -24.63 0.68 1.38
C ILE A 307 -26.07 0.49 0.86
N ASP A 308 -26.93 1.49 1.08
CA ASP A 308 -28.25 1.59 0.49
C ASP A 308 -28.32 2.61 -0.66
N ASP A 309 -29.49 2.74 -1.28
CA ASP A 309 -29.69 3.65 -2.42
C ASP A 309 -29.37 5.10 -2.06
N GLU A 310 -29.76 5.56 -0.86
CA GLU A 310 -29.47 6.91 -0.39
C GLU A 310 -27.96 7.14 -0.20
N GLY A 311 -27.26 6.20 0.48
CA GLY A 311 -25.81 6.25 0.64
C GLY A 311 -25.09 6.23 -0.71
N MET A 312 -25.56 5.43 -1.66
CA MET A 312 -25.03 5.39 -3.02
C MET A 312 -25.19 6.73 -3.76
N GLU A 313 -26.35 7.38 -3.65
CA GLU A 313 -26.57 8.70 -4.23
C GLU A 313 -25.69 9.79 -3.56
N MET A 314 -25.53 9.71 -2.24
CA MET A 314 -24.66 10.62 -1.49
C MET A 314 -23.21 10.49 -1.95
N LEU A 315 -22.69 9.28 -2.08
CA LEU A 315 -21.33 9.02 -2.59
C LEU A 315 -21.18 9.50 -4.03
N GLU A 316 -22.14 9.22 -4.91
CA GLU A 316 -22.07 9.65 -6.30
C GLU A 316 -22.04 11.17 -6.45
N LYS A 317 -22.84 11.91 -5.66
CA LYS A 317 -22.85 13.37 -5.64
C LYS A 317 -21.52 13.96 -5.14
N SER A 318 -20.76 13.23 -4.34
CA SER A 318 -19.50 13.66 -3.74
C SER A 318 -18.31 12.79 -4.13
N LYS A 319 -18.39 12.03 -5.24
CA LYS A 319 -17.42 11.01 -5.65
C LYS A 319 -15.97 11.50 -5.84
N THR A 320 -15.78 12.82 -5.95
CA THR A 320 -14.44 13.43 -6.01
C THR A 320 -13.85 13.74 -4.63
N LYS A 321 -14.59 13.50 -3.55
CA LYS A 321 -14.18 13.82 -2.17
C LYS A 321 -13.84 12.59 -1.35
N HIS A 322 -14.36 11.44 -1.74
CA HIS A 322 -14.25 10.20 -0.98
C HIS A 322 -13.60 9.10 -1.80
N ILE A 323 -12.88 8.25 -1.12
CA ILE A 323 -12.33 7.00 -1.64
C ILE A 323 -12.95 5.86 -0.84
N VAL A 324 -13.34 4.78 -1.51
CA VAL A 324 -13.74 3.53 -0.87
C VAL A 324 -12.60 2.53 -1.00
N ALA A 325 -12.17 1.92 0.12
CA ALA A 325 -11.20 0.84 0.13
C ALA A 325 -11.83 -0.38 0.85
N PRO A 326 -12.35 -1.35 0.10
CA PRO A 326 -13.36 -2.26 0.62
C PRO A 326 -12.86 -3.33 1.57
N GLY A 327 -11.58 -3.74 1.53
CA GLY A 327 -11.11 -4.89 2.30
C GLY A 327 -11.83 -6.17 1.94
N ILE A 328 -12.18 -6.35 0.65
CA ILE A 328 -13.04 -7.46 0.20
C ILE A 328 -12.42 -8.82 0.45
N ASN A 329 -11.08 -8.88 0.46
CA ASN A 329 -10.35 -10.11 0.77
C ASN A 329 -10.65 -10.62 2.18
N TRP A 330 -10.88 -9.74 3.15
CA TRP A 330 -11.27 -10.13 4.52
C TRP A 330 -12.56 -10.94 4.52
N LEU A 331 -13.62 -10.46 3.87
CA LEU A 331 -14.90 -11.16 3.79
C LEU A 331 -14.77 -12.51 3.09
N TRP A 332 -14.04 -12.52 1.96
CA TRP A 332 -13.80 -13.74 1.20
C TRP A 332 -13.04 -14.79 2.01
N ALA A 333 -11.89 -14.42 2.56
CA ALA A 333 -11.03 -15.35 3.29
C ALA A 333 -11.67 -15.85 4.58
N THR A 334 -12.40 -14.99 5.31
CA THR A 334 -13.14 -15.39 6.52
C THR A 334 -14.21 -16.43 6.19
N LEU A 335 -14.90 -16.27 5.07
CA LEU A 335 -15.94 -17.20 4.66
C LEU A 335 -15.39 -18.55 4.16
N TYR A 336 -14.29 -18.54 3.40
CA TYR A 336 -13.85 -19.72 2.66
C TYR A 336 -12.54 -20.36 3.15
N GLU A 337 -11.74 -19.66 3.94
CA GLU A 337 -10.38 -20.11 4.27
C GLU A 337 -10.07 -20.14 5.77
N ALA A 338 -10.89 -19.49 6.58
CA ALA A 338 -10.69 -19.39 8.03
C ALA A 338 -10.84 -20.72 8.75
N GLU A 339 -11.44 -21.75 8.13
CA GLU A 339 -11.64 -23.09 8.73
C GLU A 339 -10.30 -23.75 9.09
N ALA A 340 -9.26 -23.57 8.28
CA ALA A 340 -7.91 -24.07 8.55
C ALA A 340 -7.29 -23.46 9.82
N PHE A 341 -7.83 -22.34 10.30
CA PHE A 341 -7.38 -21.60 11.49
C PHE A 341 -8.37 -21.74 12.66
N GLY A 342 -9.32 -22.67 12.58
CA GLY A 342 -10.26 -22.96 13.65
C GLY A 342 -11.54 -22.13 13.65
N TYR A 343 -11.82 -21.39 12.55
CA TYR A 343 -13.08 -20.65 12.38
C TYR A 343 -13.92 -21.32 11.27
N PRO A 344 -14.87 -22.22 11.61
CA PRO A 344 -15.57 -23.04 10.64
C PRO A 344 -16.41 -22.24 9.65
N HIS A 345 -16.45 -22.68 8.38
CA HIS A 345 -17.29 -22.08 7.34
C HIS A 345 -18.75 -21.92 7.78
N THR A 346 -19.33 -22.95 8.44
CA THR A 346 -20.71 -22.89 8.94
C THR A 346 -20.91 -21.79 9.98
N LYS A 347 -19.87 -21.49 10.78
CA LYS A 347 -19.90 -20.38 11.73
C LYS A 347 -19.88 -19.04 11.00
N ALA A 348 -18.99 -18.89 10.01
CA ALA A 348 -18.92 -17.68 9.20
C ALA A 348 -20.25 -17.38 8.49
N GLU A 349 -20.90 -18.39 7.94
CA GLU A 349 -22.25 -18.23 7.36
C GLU A 349 -23.30 -17.84 8.38
N GLN A 350 -23.29 -18.50 9.54
CA GLN A 350 -24.26 -18.26 10.61
C GLN A 350 -24.21 -16.83 11.15
N VAL A 351 -23.03 -16.25 11.30
CA VAL A 351 -22.86 -14.87 11.80
C VAL A 351 -23.12 -13.81 10.71
N GLY A 352 -23.16 -14.19 9.43
CA GLY A 352 -23.62 -13.29 8.38
C GLY A 352 -22.61 -12.96 7.28
N TYR A 353 -21.39 -13.53 7.28
CA TYR A 353 -20.35 -13.19 6.26
C TYR A 353 -20.78 -13.45 4.83
N ARG A 354 -21.57 -14.50 4.55
CA ARG A 354 -22.13 -14.74 3.22
C ARG A 354 -22.99 -13.56 2.75
N LYS A 355 -23.93 -13.15 3.60
CA LYS A 355 -24.82 -12.02 3.28
C LYS A 355 -24.02 -10.73 3.10
N GLU A 356 -23.05 -10.47 3.96
CA GLU A 356 -22.22 -9.27 3.87
C GLU A 356 -21.42 -9.26 2.57
N LEU A 357 -20.75 -10.38 2.22
CA LEU A 357 -20.00 -10.50 0.96
C LEU A 357 -20.88 -10.22 -0.25
N ASP A 358 -22.08 -10.82 -0.30
CA ASP A 358 -22.98 -10.66 -1.44
C ASP A 358 -23.44 -9.20 -1.62
N VAL A 359 -23.83 -8.52 -0.53
CA VAL A 359 -24.26 -7.12 -0.60
C VAL A 359 -23.09 -6.17 -0.87
N ALA A 360 -21.93 -6.43 -0.28
CA ALA A 360 -20.72 -5.64 -0.52
C ALA A 360 -20.28 -5.71 -1.99
N VAL A 361 -20.23 -6.92 -2.57
CA VAL A 361 -19.90 -7.11 -3.99
C VAL A 361 -20.89 -6.38 -4.89
N ALA A 362 -22.18 -6.47 -4.61
CA ALA A 362 -23.21 -5.76 -5.39
C ALA A 362 -23.05 -4.24 -5.30
N GLY A 363 -22.83 -3.70 -4.09
CA GLY A 363 -22.62 -2.26 -3.84
C GLY A 363 -21.35 -1.74 -4.52
N LEU A 364 -20.23 -2.46 -4.40
CA LEU A 364 -18.95 -2.07 -4.98
C LEU A 364 -18.97 -2.09 -6.52
N ARG A 365 -19.65 -3.07 -7.14
CA ARG A 365 -19.88 -3.07 -8.60
C ARG A 365 -20.66 -1.84 -9.05
N GLU A 366 -21.69 -1.47 -8.30
CA GLU A 366 -22.48 -0.28 -8.60
C GLU A 366 -21.68 1.01 -8.38
N MET A 367 -20.85 1.08 -7.33
CA MET A 367 -19.93 2.20 -7.13
C MET A 367 -18.99 2.36 -8.32
N HIS A 368 -18.35 1.26 -8.76
CA HIS A 368 -17.48 1.26 -9.94
C HIS A 368 -18.22 1.76 -11.19
N ARG A 369 -19.41 1.22 -11.46
CA ARG A 369 -20.26 1.63 -12.60
C ARG A 369 -20.62 3.13 -12.57
N ARG A 370 -20.80 3.74 -11.39
CA ARG A 370 -21.10 5.17 -11.22
C ARG A 370 -19.85 6.03 -11.23
N GLY A 371 -18.66 5.45 -11.34
CA GLY A 371 -17.38 6.17 -11.31
C GLY A 371 -17.03 6.72 -9.93
N ILE A 372 -17.53 6.10 -8.86
CA ILE A 372 -17.04 6.30 -7.49
C ILE A 372 -15.68 5.63 -7.39
N VAL A 373 -14.72 6.30 -6.75
CA VAL A 373 -13.35 5.80 -6.63
C VAL A 373 -13.31 4.65 -5.64
N VAL A 374 -12.97 3.45 -6.13
CA VAL A 374 -12.74 2.24 -5.33
C VAL A 374 -11.30 1.82 -5.53
N LEU A 375 -10.52 1.75 -4.45
CA LEU A 375 -9.10 1.38 -4.48
C LEU A 375 -8.87 0.05 -3.77
N PRO A 376 -7.89 -0.76 -4.24
CA PRO A 376 -7.51 -1.98 -3.54
C PRO A 376 -6.85 -1.66 -2.20
N GLY A 377 -7.14 -2.49 -1.23
CA GLY A 377 -6.64 -2.45 0.13
C GLY A 377 -7.33 -3.57 0.89
N GLY A 378 -6.63 -4.72 1.02
CA GLY A 378 -7.26 -5.99 1.36
C GLY A 378 -7.38 -6.26 2.85
N ASP A 379 -7.00 -5.32 3.72
CA ASP A 379 -7.10 -5.49 5.18
C ASP A 379 -6.30 -6.71 5.68
N TYR A 380 -5.02 -6.76 5.32
CA TYR A 380 -4.13 -7.89 5.60
C TYR A 380 -3.49 -7.84 6.98
N GLY A 381 -3.06 -9.00 7.45
CA GLY A 381 -2.33 -9.17 8.70
C GLY A 381 -3.03 -10.06 9.73
N PHE A 382 -4.16 -10.68 9.35
CA PHE A 382 -4.84 -11.70 10.15
C PHE A 382 -4.34 -13.11 9.81
N ALA A 383 -4.72 -14.10 10.60
CA ALA A 383 -4.28 -15.48 10.42
C ALA A 383 -4.60 -16.03 9.02
N TRP A 384 -5.82 -15.79 8.50
CA TRP A 384 -6.26 -16.25 7.18
C TRP A 384 -6.16 -15.21 6.07
N THR A 385 -5.67 -14.02 6.38
CA THR A 385 -5.25 -13.01 5.41
C THR A 385 -3.82 -12.56 5.70
N PRO A 386 -2.84 -13.49 5.56
CA PRO A 386 -1.47 -13.24 6.00
C PRO A 386 -0.78 -12.18 5.15
N HIS A 387 0.21 -11.53 5.75
CA HIS A 387 1.14 -10.69 5.00
C HIS A 387 1.81 -11.47 3.87
N GLY A 388 2.06 -10.78 2.73
CA GLY A 388 2.68 -11.38 1.54
C GLY A 388 1.68 -11.83 0.46
N THR A 389 0.36 -11.71 0.70
CA THR A 389 -0.68 -12.15 -0.25
C THR A 389 -1.49 -11.00 -0.84
N TYR A 390 -0.97 -9.78 -0.78
CA TYR A 390 -1.72 -8.52 -1.06
C TYR A 390 -2.28 -8.41 -2.47
N ALA A 391 -1.55 -8.88 -3.49
CA ALA A 391 -2.01 -8.79 -4.89
C ALA A 391 -3.22 -9.70 -5.20
N ARG A 392 -3.63 -10.53 -4.25
CA ARG A 392 -4.88 -11.28 -4.28
C ARG A 392 -6.09 -10.36 -4.34
N ASP A 393 -6.01 -9.20 -3.70
CA ASP A 393 -7.08 -8.19 -3.75
C ASP A 393 -7.34 -7.70 -5.19
N LEU A 394 -6.29 -7.63 -6.03
CA LEU A 394 -6.43 -7.28 -7.44
C LEU A 394 -7.20 -8.35 -8.22
N ALA A 395 -7.00 -9.63 -7.90
CA ALA A 395 -7.79 -10.70 -8.49
C ALA A 395 -9.26 -10.60 -8.06
N HIS A 396 -9.55 -10.26 -6.80
CA HIS A 396 -10.91 -9.99 -6.34
C HIS A 396 -11.55 -8.80 -7.05
N PHE A 397 -10.80 -7.74 -7.34
CA PHE A 397 -11.31 -6.62 -8.13
C PHE A 397 -11.75 -7.07 -9.53
N VAL A 398 -10.99 -7.93 -10.18
CA VAL A 398 -11.36 -8.47 -11.49
C VAL A 398 -12.52 -9.48 -11.38
N ASP A 399 -12.36 -10.48 -10.54
CA ASP A 399 -13.28 -11.62 -10.48
C ASP A 399 -14.62 -11.29 -9.83
N LEU A 400 -14.57 -10.58 -8.68
CA LEU A 400 -15.75 -10.24 -7.90
C LEU A 400 -16.33 -8.88 -8.31
N LEU A 401 -15.50 -7.83 -8.41
CA LEU A 401 -15.99 -6.47 -8.61
C LEU A 401 -16.15 -6.08 -10.08
N LYS A 402 -15.65 -6.92 -11.01
CA LYS A 402 -15.79 -6.75 -12.47
C LYS A 402 -15.01 -5.56 -13.04
N PHE A 403 -13.92 -5.17 -12.38
CA PHE A 403 -12.91 -4.35 -13.00
C PHE A 403 -12.23 -5.13 -14.14
N THR A 404 -11.81 -4.45 -15.17
CA THR A 404 -10.82 -5.04 -16.08
C THR A 404 -9.46 -5.15 -15.36
N PRO A 405 -8.56 -6.06 -15.77
CA PRO A 405 -7.20 -6.10 -15.21
C PRO A 405 -6.50 -4.75 -15.29
N HIS A 406 -6.70 -3.98 -16.36
CA HIS A 406 -6.14 -2.65 -16.53
C HIS A 406 -6.67 -1.67 -15.47
N GLU A 407 -7.99 -1.61 -15.26
CA GLU A 407 -8.61 -0.76 -14.23
C GLU A 407 -8.13 -1.13 -12.83
N ALA A 408 -7.99 -2.42 -12.51
CA ALA A 408 -7.47 -2.87 -11.22
C ALA A 408 -6.01 -2.42 -11.00
N ILE A 409 -5.16 -2.51 -12.02
CA ILE A 409 -3.78 -2.01 -11.96
C ILE A 409 -3.75 -0.48 -11.85
N LEU A 410 -4.58 0.24 -12.59
CA LEU A 410 -4.68 1.69 -12.47
C LEU A 410 -5.12 2.12 -11.07
N ALA A 411 -6.08 1.41 -10.47
CA ALA A 411 -6.52 1.66 -9.10
C ALA A 411 -5.37 1.44 -8.10
N ALA A 412 -4.59 0.35 -8.25
CA ALA A 412 -3.45 0.03 -7.40
C ALA A 412 -2.21 0.91 -7.62
N THR A 413 -2.12 1.65 -8.72
CA THR A 413 -0.96 2.49 -9.05
C THR A 413 -1.32 3.98 -8.96
N ARG A 414 -1.90 4.56 -10.01
CA ARG A 414 -2.33 5.97 -10.05
C ARG A 414 -3.34 6.32 -8.96
N GLY A 415 -4.26 5.40 -8.67
CA GLY A 415 -5.30 5.61 -7.67
C GLY A 415 -4.72 5.79 -6.29
N VAL A 416 -3.84 4.87 -5.86
CA VAL A 416 -3.18 4.99 -4.55
C VAL A 416 -2.20 6.17 -4.54
N ALA A 417 -1.50 6.48 -5.65
CA ALA A 417 -0.68 7.68 -5.73
C ALA A 417 -1.50 8.97 -5.54
N ALA A 418 -2.74 9.02 -6.07
CA ALA A 418 -3.66 10.12 -5.82
C ALA A 418 -4.11 10.16 -4.35
N LEU A 419 -4.36 8.98 -3.73
CA LEU A 419 -4.61 8.89 -2.29
C LEU A 419 -3.43 9.43 -1.46
N PHE A 420 -2.19 9.27 -1.91
CA PHE A 420 -1.00 9.87 -1.31
C PHE A 420 -0.88 11.39 -1.59
N MET A 421 -1.80 11.98 -2.36
CA MET A 421 -1.71 13.36 -2.88
C MET A 421 -0.45 13.62 -3.73
N ARG A 422 0.17 12.57 -4.22
CA ARG A 422 1.42 12.58 -4.98
C ARG A 422 1.27 11.99 -6.40
N GLY A 423 0.05 12.00 -6.95
CA GLY A 423 -0.22 11.49 -8.30
C GLY A 423 0.53 12.22 -9.43
N HIS A 424 1.13 13.38 -9.12
CA HIS A 424 1.99 14.13 -10.05
C HIS A 424 3.43 13.61 -10.13
N GLU A 425 3.82 12.68 -9.25
CA GLU A 425 5.20 12.16 -9.18
C GLU A 425 5.31 10.67 -8.81
N LEU A 426 4.20 9.98 -8.50
CA LEU A 426 4.12 8.56 -8.13
C LEU A 426 3.09 7.81 -8.98
N GLY A 427 3.21 6.49 -9.04
CA GLY A 427 2.21 5.59 -9.61
C GLY A 427 2.23 5.47 -11.13
N GLN A 428 3.27 5.96 -11.81
CA GLN A 428 3.40 5.85 -13.27
C GLN A 428 4.86 5.62 -13.71
N ILE A 429 5.05 4.95 -14.84
CA ILE A 429 6.34 4.89 -15.55
C ILE A 429 6.40 6.10 -16.50
N LYS A 430 6.88 7.22 -15.98
CA LYS A 430 6.87 8.49 -16.70
C LYS A 430 8.11 9.33 -16.37
N PRO A 431 8.70 10.05 -17.34
CA PRO A 431 9.81 10.96 -17.04
C PRO A 431 9.46 11.99 -15.96
N GLY A 432 10.36 12.18 -14.99
CA GLY A 432 10.18 13.05 -13.83
C GLY A 432 9.51 12.40 -12.61
N TYR A 433 8.91 11.22 -12.77
CA TYR A 433 8.32 10.45 -11.67
C TYR A 433 9.39 9.71 -10.87
N TYR A 434 9.11 9.43 -9.60
CA TYR A 434 9.97 8.55 -8.80
C TYR A 434 10.02 7.15 -9.42
N ALA A 435 11.21 6.57 -9.38
CA ALA A 435 11.47 5.27 -9.94
C ALA A 435 11.07 4.16 -8.94
N ASP A 436 9.77 4.05 -8.73
CA ASP A 436 9.12 2.98 -8.00
C ASP A 436 8.51 2.04 -9.04
N CYS A 437 9.18 0.94 -9.38
CA CYS A 437 8.77 0.08 -10.48
C CYS A 437 9.05 -1.41 -10.23
N ILE A 438 8.33 -2.24 -10.95
CA ILE A 438 8.43 -3.70 -10.89
C ILE A 438 8.62 -4.25 -12.29
N LEU A 439 9.61 -5.15 -12.46
CA LEU A 439 9.75 -5.97 -13.67
C LEU A 439 9.08 -7.33 -13.42
N VAL A 440 7.98 -7.59 -14.12
CA VAL A 440 7.12 -8.77 -13.93
C VAL A 440 7.34 -9.77 -15.06
N ASP A 441 7.50 -11.05 -14.73
CA ASP A 441 7.61 -12.15 -15.69
C ASP A 441 6.22 -12.55 -16.19
N GLY A 442 5.80 -11.99 -17.31
CA GLY A 442 4.50 -12.15 -17.95
C GLY A 442 3.78 -10.83 -18.17
N ASN A 443 2.50 -10.92 -18.54
CA ASN A 443 1.62 -9.78 -18.79
C ASN A 443 0.45 -9.78 -17.79
N PRO A 444 0.43 -8.89 -16.79
CA PRO A 444 -0.62 -8.85 -15.78
C PRO A 444 -1.99 -8.39 -16.34
N LEU A 445 -2.03 -7.88 -17.57
CA LEU A 445 -3.32 -7.59 -18.24
C LEU A 445 -3.98 -8.86 -18.83
N GLU A 446 -3.20 -9.90 -19.11
CA GLU A 446 -3.70 -11.20 -19.55
C GLU A 446 -4.05 -12.11 -18.36
N ASP A 447 -3.22 -12.06 -17.31
CA ASP A 447 -3.40 -12.82 -16.08
C ASP A 447 -2.96 -11.96 -14.88
N ILE A 448 -3.92 -11.34 -14.21
CA ILE A 448 -3.66 -10.50 -13.03
C ILE A 448 -3.07 -11.30 -11.85
N THR A 449 -3.31 -12.62 -11.80
CA THR A 449 -2.87 -13.47 -10.70
C THR A 449 -1.36 -13.67 -10.65
N ILE A 450 -0.65 -13.39 -11.74
CA ILE A 450 0.83 -13.45 -11.76
C ILE A 450 1.47 -12.49 -10.76
N LEU A 451 0.78 -11.42 -10.37
CA LEU A 451 1.26 -10.48 -9.37
C LEU A 451 1.28 -11.05 -7.95
N GLN A 452 0.61 -12.19 -7.71
CA GLN A 452 0.65 -12.93 -6.45
C GLN A 452 1.87 -13.85 -6.35
N ASP A 453 2.53 -14.14 -7.47
CA ASP A 453 3.72 -15.00 -7.53
C ASP A 453 4.99 -14.16 -7.36
N HIS A 454 5.57 -14.20 -6.18
CA HIS A 454 6.79 -13.44 -5.85
C HIS A 454 7.99 -13.81 -6.73
N ASP A 455 8.03 -15.02 -7.32
CA ASP A 455 9.10 -15.43 -8.24
C ASP A 455 8.96 -14.74 -9.60
N LYS A 456 7.75 -14.29 -9.95
CA LYS A 456 7.49 -13.49 -11.16
C LYS A 456 7.80 -12.01 -11.00
N LEU A 457 7.93 -11.52 -9.77
CA LEU A 457 8.38 -10.15 -9.49
C LEU A 457 9.92 -10.10 -9.53
N ASN A 458 10.48 -10.06 -10.74
CA ASN A 458 11.92 -10.28 -10.93
C ASN A 458 12.81 -9.14 -10.44
N VAL A 459 12.37 -7.89 -10.62
CA VAL A 459 13.08 -6.70 -10.11
C VAL A 459 12.06 -5.80 -9.44
N ILE A 460 12.37 -5.34 -8.25
CA ILE A 460 11.58 -4.32 -7.53
C ILE A 460 12.51 -3.16 -7.24
N CYS A 461 12.12 -1.98 -7.70
CA CYS A 461 12.80 -0.72 -7.43
C CYS A 461 11.90 0.21 -6.62
N ILE A 462 12.50 0.93 -5.69
CA ILE A 462 11.88 2.03 -4.95
C ILE A 462 12.88 3.18 -4.82
N ASN A 463 12.45 4.41 -5.07
CA ASN A 463 13.33 5.59 -5.08
C ASN A 463 14.57 5.40 -5.96
N GLY A 464 14.44 4.74 -7.11
CA GLY A 464 15.59 4.45 -7.97
C GLY A 464 16.62 3.47 -7.38
N ARG A 465 16.25 2.75 -6.33
CA ARG A 465 17.09 1.72 -5.70
C ARG A 465 16.53 0.33 -6.01
N VAL A 466 17.40 -0.58 -6.38
CA VAL A 466 17.01 -1.99 -6.54
C VAL A 466 16.86 -2.60 -5.16
N HIS A 467 15.63 -2.90 -4.76
CA HIS A 467 15.32 -3.62 -3.53
C HIS A 467 15.48 -5.13 -3.71
N LYS A 468 14.96 -5.66 -4.82
CA LYS A 468 15.01 -7.08 -5.15
C LYS A 468 15.44 -7.24 -6.60
N ALA A 469 16.30 -8.23 -6.88
CA ALA A 469 16.60 -8.69 -8.23
C ALA A 469 16.72 -10.21 -8.21
N GLY A 470 16.03 -10.89 -9.13
CA GLY A 470 16.06 -12.35 -9.25
C GLY A 470 17.41 -12.86 -9.72
N ARG A 471 17.69 -14.18 -9.54
CA ARG A 471 18.96 -14.81 -9.92
C ARG A 471 19.31 -14.61 -11.41
N LYS A 472 18.33 -14.57 -12.27
CA LYS A 472 18.50 -14.31 -13.73
C LYS A 472 19.15 -12.96 -14.04
N GLU A 473 19.08 -12.01 -13.11
CA GLU A 473 19.58 -10.64 -13.28
C GLU A 473 21.06 -10.48 -12.86
N PHE A 474 21.65 -11.51 -12.25
CA PHE A 474 23.04 -11.51 -11.81
C PHE A 474 24.00 -12.19 -12.80
N ILE A 475 23.54 -12.57 -14.00
CA ILE A 475 24.41 -13.06 -15.06
C ILE A 475 25.22 -11.87 -15.55
N PRO A 476 26.57 -11.85 -15.36
CA PRO A 476 27.38 -10.76 -15.86
C PRO A 476 27.22 -10.64 -17.38
N PRO A 477 27.22 -9.42 -17.93
CA PRO A 477 27.21 -9.27 -19.40
C PRO A 477 28.40 -10.01 -19.97
N PRO A 478 28.27 -10.62 -21.17
CA PRO A 478 29.38 -11.29 -21.81
C PRO A 478 30.54 -10.27 -21.97
N VAL A 479 31.70 -10.64 -21.48
CA VAL A 479 32.90 -9.82 -21.60
C VAL A 479 33.19 -9.72 -23.10
N SER A 480 32.98 -8.55 -23.68
CA SER A 480 33.30 -8.30 -25.10
C SER A 480 34.81 -8.43 -25.27
N GLY A 481 35.27 -9.47 -25.95
CA GLY A 481 36.66 -9.58 -26.40
C GLY A 481 37.41 -10.89 -26.10
N GLN A 482 36.69 -11.94 -25.68
CA GLN A 482 37.31 -13.28 -25.73
C GLN A 482 36.43 -14.22 -26.55
N ASP A 483 37.07 -14.85 -27.55
CA ASP A 483 36.46 -15.83 -28.45
C ASP A 483 35.68 -16.89 -27.69
N GLY A 484 34.46 -17.14 -28.14
CA GLY A 484 33.44 -17.96 -27.55
C GLY A 484 33.87 -19.36 -27.13
N ASN A 485 34.26 -19.53 -25.91
CA ASN A 485 34.25 -20.80 -25.16
C ASN A 485 34.59 -20.62 -23.69
N ALA A 486 34.14 -19.58 -23.03
CA ALA A 486 34.13 -19.55 -21.58
C ALA A 486 32.73 -19.97 -21.07
N HIS A 487 32.53 -21.27 -20.93
CA HIS A 487 31.52 -21.76 -20.02
C HIS A 487 31.95 -21.33 -18.60
N VAL A 488 31.34 -20.27 -18.09
CA VAL A 488 31.38 -20.01 -16.65
C VAL A 488 30.57 -21.11 -16.02
N ILE A 489 31.22 -22.16 -15.56
CA ILE A 489 30.66 -23.15 -14.67
C ILE A 489 30.41 -22.39 -13.38
N VAL A 490 29.15 -21.95 -13.15
CA VAL A 490 28.71 -21.61 -11.81
C VAL A 490 28.72 -22.94 -11.05
N PRO A 491 29.56 -23.11 -10.01
CA PRO A 491 29.50 -24.33 -9.23
C PRO A 491 28.06 -24.53 -8.74
N ASP A 492 27.49 -25.71 -8.96
CA ASP A 492 26.28 -26.11 -8.28
C ASP A 492 26.56 -26.05 -6.78
N MET A 493 26.15 -24.94 -6.18
CA MET A 493 26.07 -24.89 -4.72
C MET A 493 24.86 -25.71 -4.37
N GLU A 494 25.08 -26.97 -4.01
CA GLU A 494 24.11 -27.78 -3.28
C GLU A 494 23.69 -26.96 -2.05
N VAL A 495 22.47 -26.46 -2.05
CA VAL A 495 21.86 -25.91 -0.86
C VAL A 495 21.62 -27.12 0.08
N PRO A 496 22.23 -27.17 1.28
CA PRO A 496 21.95 -28.25 2.21
C PRO A 496 20.43 -28.26 2.47
N GLU A 497 19.80 -29.43 2.28
CA GLU A 497 18.44 -29.67 2.75
C GLU A 497 18.40 -29.42 4.25
N VAL A 498 17.76 -28.35 4.67
CA VAL A 498 17.41 -28.16 6.08
C VAL A 498 16.29 -29.15 6.40
N LYS A 499 16.63 -30.28 6.95
CA LYS A 499 15.64 -31.17 7.56
C LYS A 499 14.93 -30.41 8.66
N ARG A 500 13.67 -30.10 8.45
CA ARG A 500 12.75 -29.68 9.50
C ARG A 500 12.37 -30.94 10.28
N ASP A 501 13.07 -31.23 11.35
CA ASP A 501 12.55 -32.12 12.37
C ASP A 501 11.38 -31.41 13.05
N MET A 502 10.19 -32.07 13.00
CA MET A 502 8.94 -31.66 13.65
C MET A 502 9.08 -31.78 15.16
#